data_91ee3e0a08ffecaebf2b57d0937e7c53
#
_entry.id   91ee3e0a08ffecaebf2b57d0937e7c53
#
_cell.length_a   1.000
_cell.length_b   1.000
_cell.length_c   1.000
_cell.angle_alpha   90.00
_cell.angle_beta   90.00
_cell.angle_gamma   90.00
#
_symmetry.space_group_name_H-M   'P 1'
#
loop_
_entity.id
_entity.type
_entity.pdbx_description
1 polymer ?
#
loop_
_entity_poly.entity_id
_entity_poly.type
_entity_poly.pdbx_seq_one_letter_code
_entity_poly.pdbx_strand_id
1 'polypeptide(L)'
;MLFRSSLHGEVSEEGNLIELHDAIDRCERELHDTLGCEAVIHMDPISVNDERVISMRNAVTQMIHKYDDKITIHDFRVVDGKTHTNVIFDAVIPAGSDKSPQEVKEAMQRIVAGLPGNCIGVIDIDMEYAEWNG
;
A
#
# COMPACT_ATOMS: atom_id res chain seq x y z
N MET A 1 24.72 24.32 -4.10
CA MET A 1 23.81 23.68 -5.05
C MET A 1 22.67 23.01 -4.29
N LEU A 2 21.45 23.39 -4.59
CA LEU A 2 20.27 22.78 -3.96
C LEU A 2 19.84 21.57 -4.78
N PHE A 3 19.67 20.43 -4.12
CA PHE A 3 19.09 19.25 -4.74
C PHE A 3 17.57 19.38 -4.72
N ARG A 4 16.93 18.94 -5.80
CA ARG A 4 15.48 18.85 -5.88
C ARG A 4 15.07 17.39 -5.69
N SER A 5 14.08 17.18 -4.86
CA SER A 5 13.51 15.87 -4.59
C SER A 5 11.99 15.94 -4.68
N SER A 6 11.40 14.93 -5.27
CA SER A 6 9.95 14.80 -5.36
C SER A 6 9.51 13.56 -4.61
N LEU A 7 8.52 13.71 -3.72
CA LEU A 7 8.00 12.65 -2.87
C LEU A 7 6.48 12.56 -3.01
N HIS A 8 5.94 11.37 -2.85
CA HIS A 8 4.50 11.15 -2.77
C HIS A 8 4.11 10.77 -1.35
N GLY A 9 3.16 11.52 -0.77
CA GLY A 9 2.60 11.22 0.53
C GLY A 9 1.17 10.70 0.41
N GLU A 10 0.89 9.57 1.04
CA GLU A 10 -0.46 9.02 1.11
C GLU A 10 -1.23 9.72 2.21
N VAL A 11 -2.43 10.21 1.92
CA VAL A 11 -3.28 10.90 2.88
C VAL A 11 -4.70 10.34 2.82
N SER A 12 -5.38 10.28 3.98
CA SER A 12 -6.77 9.87 4.03
C SER A 12 -7.66 10.93 3.38
N GLU A 13 -8.58 10.53 2.53
CA GLU A 13 -9.55 11.46 1.92
C GLU A 13 -10.56 12.00 2.94
N GLU A 14 -10.64 11.42 4.14
CA GLU A 14 -11.44 11.91 5.26
C GLU A 14 -10.70 12.96 6.09
N GLY A 15 -9.44 13.22 5.82
CA GLY A 15 -8.62 14.17 6.55
C GLY A 15 -8.99 15.63 6.26
N ASN A 16 -8.69 16.51 7.21
CA ASN A 16 -8.85 17.95 7.05
C ASN A 16 -7.77 18.48 6.08
N LEU A 17 -8.21 19.04 4.96
CA LEU A 17 -7.32 19.51 3.91
C LEU A 17 -6.35 20.60 4.38
N ILE A 18 -6.80 21.50 5.25
CA ILE A 18 -5.97 22.59 5.79
C ILE A 18 -4.86 22.02 6.67
N GLU A 19 -5.20 21.08 7.56
CA GLU A 19 -4.22 20.42 8.41
C GLU A 19 -3.21 19.61 7.61
N LEU A 20 -3.65 18.93 6.54
CA LEU A 20 -2.79 18.19 5.64
C LEU A 20 -1.81 19.10 4.90
N HIS A 21 -2.29 20.24 4.40
CA HIS A 21 -1.43 21.24 3.77
C HIS A 21 -0.36 21.77 4.73
N ASP A 22 -0.75 22.08 5.97
CA ASP A 22 0.19 22.56 6.98
C ASP A 22 1.24 21.51 7.32
N ALA A 23 0.85 20.24 7.42
CA ALA A 23 1.76 19.13 7.68
C ALA A 23 2.77 18.96 6.54
N ILE A 24 2.33 19.05 5.30
CA ILE A 24 3.18 18.93 4.12
C ILE A 24 4.16 20.10 4.02
N ASP A 25 3.69 21.31 4.22
CA ASP A 25 4.56 22.50 4.24
C ASP A 25 5.64 22.38 5.30
N ARG A 26 5.29 21.85 6.46
CA ARG A 26 6.23 21.63 7.56
C ARG A 26 7.28 20.60 7.18
N CYS A 27 6.88 19.49 6.58
CA CYS A 27 7.79 18.45 6.11
C CYS A 27 8.73 18.97 5.03
N GLU A 28 8.24 19.75 4.09
CA GLU A 28 9.05 20.36 3.03
C GLU A 28 10.09 21.30 3.62
N ARG A 29 9.72 22.12 4.60
CA ARG A 29 10.65 23.04 5.28
C ARG A 29 11.70 22.28 6.09
N GLU A 30 11.30 21.24 6.82
CA GLU A 30 12.27 20.42 7.58
C GLU A 30 13.28 19.73 6.66
N LEU A 31 12.83 19.23 5.51
CA LEU A 31 13.72 18.62 4.53
C LEU A 31 14.69 19.65 3.95
N HIS A 32 14.21 20.86 3.65
CA HIS A 32 15.06 21.95 3.18
C HIS A 32 16.11 22.33 4.22
N ASP A 33 15.69 22.53 5.48
CA ASP A 33 16.57 22.98 6.55
C ASP A 33 17.58 21.90 6.98
N THR A 34 17.16 20.64 6.97
CA THR A 34 17.99 19.53 7.45
C THR A 34 18.94 19.02 6.39
N LEU A 35 18.46 18.86 5.15
CA LEU A 35 19.20 18.22 4.07
C LEU A 35 19.69 19.21 3.00
N GLY A 36 19.30 20.48 3.08
CA GLY A 36 19.60 21.46 2.05
C GLY A 36 19.00 21.13 0.70
N CYS A 37 17.90 20.37 0.68
CA CYS A 37 17.24 20.02 -0.58
C CYS A 37 15.88 20.70 -0.71
N GLU A 38 15.52 21.03 -1.93
CA GLU A 38 14.20 21.53 -2.26
C GLU A 38 13.29 20.32 -2.49
N ALA A 39 12.31 20.13 -1.62
CA ALA A 39 11.40 18.99 -1.67
C ALA A 39 9.99 19.42 -2.04
N VAL A 40 9.36 18.66 -2.92
CA VAL A 40 7.95 18.81 -3.27
C VAL A 40 7.24 17.49 -2.91
N ILE A 41 6.22 17.59 -2.05
CA ILE A 41 5.45 16.44 -1.63
C ILE A 41 4.08 16.47 -2.31
N HIS A 42 3.79 15.43 -3.07
CA HIS A 42 2.50 15.25 -3.72
C HIS A 42 1.58 14.44 -2.82
N MET A 43 0.35 14.94 -2.60
CA MET A 43 -0.66 14.23 -1.82
C MET A 43 -1.40 13.24 -2.71
N ASP A 44 -1.38 11.96 -2.33
CA ASP A 44 -2.16 10.92 -2.98
C ASP A 44 -3.30 10.52 -2.05
N PRO A 45 -4.57 10.83 -2.38
CA PRO A 45 -5.69 10.44 -1.53
C PRO A 45 -5.88 8.92 -1.48
N ILE A 46 -6.13 8.41 -0.28
CA ILE A 46 -6.33 6.99 -0.04
C ILE A 46 -7.75 6.75 0.42
N SER A 47 -8.43 5.80 -0.22
CA SER A 47 -9.73 5.31 0.21
C SER A 47 -9.55 4.06 1.06
N VAL A 48 -9.95 4.10 2.33
CA VAL A 48 -9.81 2.98 3.27
C VAL A 48 -11.13 2.48 3.85
N ASN A 49 -12.16 3.33 3.91
CA ASN A 49 -13.43 3.03 4.59
C ASN A 49 -14.66 3.14 3.70
N ASP A 50 -14.49 3.29 2.41
CA ASP A 50 -15.63 3.36 1.52
C ASP A 50 -16.13 1.94 1.20
N GLU A 51 -17.43 1.80 0.86
CA GLU A 51 -18.05 0.50 0.60
C GLU A 51 -17.38 -0.27 -0.55
N ARG A 52 -16.92 0.45 -1.56
CA ARG A 52 -16.18 -0.13 -2.69
C ARG A 52 -14.89 -0.78 -2.22
N VAL A 53 -14.13 -0.11 -1.36
CA VAL A 53 -12.87 -0.62 -0.82
C VAL A 53 -13.12 -1.83 0.07
N ILE A 54 -14.15 -1.79 0.91
CA ILE A 54 -14.54 -2.93 1.75
C ILE A 54 -14.91 -4.13 0.89
N SER A 55 -15.69 -3.95 -0.17
CA SER A 55 -16.03 -5.01 -1.12
C SER A 55 -14.80 -5.58 -1.82
N MET A 56 -13.89 -4.71 -2.26
CA MET A 56 -12.65 -5.15 -2.90
C MET A 56 -11.78 -5.95 -1.95
N ARG A 57 -11.63 -5.48 -0.72
CA ARG A 57 -10.87 -6.20 0.31
C ARG A 57 -11.45 -7.57 0.58
N ASN A 58 -12.78 -7.66 0.71
CA ASN A 58 -13.45 -8.94 0.95
C ASN A 58 -13.26 -9.91 -0.21
N ALA A 59 -13.39 -9.43 -1.44
CA ALA A 59 -13.18 -10.23 -2.65
C ALA A 59 -11.75 -10.75 -2.74
N VAL A 60 -10.77 -9.88 -2.53
CA VAL A 60 -9.33 -10.24 -2.54
C VAL A 60 -9.04 -11.25 -1.42
N THR A 61 -9.54 -11.01 -0.23
CA THR A 61 -9.33 -11.90 0.92
C THR A 61 -9.88 -13.30 0.63
N GLN A 62 -11.09 -13.40 0.06
CA GLN A 62 -11.68 -14.68 -0.30
C GLN A 62 -10.85 -15.43 -1.35
N MET A 63 -10.37 -14.73 -2.36
CA MET A 63 -9.56 -15.35 -3.41
C MET A 63 -8.19 -15.77 -2.91
N ILE A 64 -7.58 -14.99 -2.03
CA ILE A 64 -6.32 -15.37 -1.38
C ILE A 64 -6.51 -16.61 -0.51
N HIS A 65 -7.60 -16.69 0.25
CA HIS A 65 -7.89 -17.86 1.07
C HIS A 65 -8.16 -19.13 0.25
N LYS A 66 -8.67 -19.00 -0.96
CA LYS A 66 -8.78 -20.13 -1.89
C LYS A 66 -7.42 -20.58 -2.39
N TYR A 67 -6.48 -19.66 -2.54
CA TYR A 67 -5.12 -19.96 -2.94
C TYR A 67 -4.32 -20.58 -1.79
N ASP A 68 -4.37 -19.95 -0.61
CA ASP A 68 -3.77 -20.43 0.62
C ASP A 68 -4.47 -19.78 1.81
N ASP A 69 -5.21 -20.57 2.59
CA ASP A 69 -6.01 -20.08 3.71
C ASP A 69 -5.18 -19.59 4.91
N LYS A 70 -3.88 -19.82 4.89
CA LYS A 70 -2.96 -19.43 5.96
C LYS A 70 -2.32 -18.06 5.73
N ILE A 71 -2.42 -17.52 4.51
CA ILE A 71 -1.89 -16.20 4.20
C ILE A 71 -2.86 -15.13 4.71
N THR A 72 -2.34 -14.13 5.41
CA THR A 72 -3.12 -12.99 5.90
C THR A 72 -2.71 -11.72 5.18
N ILE A 73 -3.65 -10.79 5.04
CA ILE A 73 -3.38 -9.49 4.44
C ILE A 73 -3.65 -8.36 5.44
N HIS A 74 -2.87 -7.29 5.33
CA HIS A 74 -2.93 -6.13 6.21
C HIS A 74 -2.77 -4.83 5.40
N ASP A 75 -3.22 -3.74 5.98
CA ASP A 75 -3.07 -2.39 5.41
C ASP A 75 -3.63 -2.26 4.00
N PHE A 76 -4.79 -2.86 3.76
CA PHE A 76 -5.46 -2.81 2.46
C PHE A 76 -5.94 -1.39 2.17
N ARG A 77 -5.47 -0.83 1.07
CA ARG A 77 -5.85 0.51 0.63
C ARG A 77 -5.87 0.60 -0.89
N VAL A 78 -6.62 1.56 -1.39
CA VAL A 78 -6.84 1.77 -2.83
C VAL A 78 -6.50 3.20 -3.19
N VAL A 79 -5.70 3.37 -4.24
CA VAL A 79 -5.38 4.68 -4.80
C VAL A 79 -5.84 4.72 -6.25
N ASP A 80 -6.83 5.55 -6.53
CA ASP A 80 -7.36 5.71 -7.88
C ASP A 80 -6.48 6.65 -8.70
N GLY A 81 -6.03 6.17 -9.84
CA GLY A 81 -5.32 6.95 -10.85
C GLY A 81 -6.20 7.22 -12.07
N LYS A 82 -5.65 7.94 -13.04
CA LYS A 82 -6.38 8.29 -14.28
C LYS A 82 -6.59 7.08 -15.20
N THR A 83 -5.63 6.16 -15.23
CA THR A 83 -5.63 5.03 -16.15
C THR A 83 -5.83 3.69 -15.46
N HIS A 84 -5.53 3.63 -14.16
CA HIS A 84 -5.60 2.40 -13.38
C HIS A 84 -5.82 2.71 -11.90
N THR A 85 -6.20 1.68 -11.16
CA THR A 85 -6.39 1.72 -9.72
C THR A 85 -5.31 0.87 -9.07
N ASN A 86 -4.54 1.44 -8.17
CA ASN A 86 -3.57 0.69 -7.38
C ASN A 86 -4.25 0.10 -6.15
N VAL A 87 -4.15 -1.22 -6.01
CA VAL A 87 -4.61 -1.95 -4.83
C VAL A 87 -3.38 -2.35 -4.04
N ILE A 88 -3.24 -1.78 -2.87
CA ILE A 88 -2.01 -1.85 -2.06
C ILE A 88 -2.30 -2.60 -0.77
N PHE A 89 -1.51 -3.61 -0.47
CA PHE A 89 -1.60 -4.32 0.81
C PHE A 89 -0.32 -5.07 1.12
N ASP A 90 -0.20 -5.44 2.39
CA ASP A 90 0.85 -6.32 2.88
C ASP A 90 0.28 -7.73 3.01
N ALA A 91 1.02 -8.72 2.56
CA ALA A 91 0.67 -10.13 2.72
C ALA A 91 1.72 -10.81 3.60
N VAL A 92 1.25 -11.59 4.57
CA VAL A 92 2.13 -12.32 5.49
C VAL A 92 2.03 -13.81 5.19
N ILE A 93 3.19 -14.39 4.87
CA ILE A 93 3.34 -15.83 4.67
C ILE A 93 3.70 -16.46 6.00
N PRO A 94 2.93 -17.46 6.48
CA PRO A 94 3.22 -18.08 7.77
C PRO A 94 4.53 -18.86 7.77
N ALA A 95 5.11 -19.02 8.95
CA ALA A 95 6.29 -19.85 9.14
C ALA A 95 6.01 -21.30 8.71
N GLY A 96 6.99 -21.90 8.03
CA GLY A 96 6.85 -23.28 7.54
C GLY A 96 6.11 -23.42 6.21
N SER A 97 5.72 -22.34 5.58
CA SER A 97 5.16 -22.38 4.23
C SER A 97 6.22 -22.81 3.22
N ASP A 98 5.82 -23.65 2.27
CA ASP A 98 6.69 -24.10 1.17
C ASP A 98 6.66 -23.15 -0.04
N LYS A 99 5.85 -22.10 0.02
CA LYS A 99 5.74 -21.10 -1.05
C LYS A 99 6.82 -20.03 -0.92
N SER A 100 7.41 -19.63 -2.04
CA SER A 100 8.37 -18.52 -2.07
C SER A 100 7.64 -17.18 -2.07
N PRO A 101 8.28 -16.10 -1.56
CA PRO A 101 7.69 -14.77 -1.63
C PRO A 101 7.36 -14.34 -3.07
N GLN A 102 8.20 -14.67 -4.03
CA GLN A 102 7.98 -14.33 -5.43
C GLN A 102 6.75 -15.03 -6.00
N GLU A 103 6.58 -16.31 -5.71
CA GLU A 103 5.43 -17.11 -6.14
C GLU A 103 4.13 -16.52 -5.58
N VAL A 104 4.10 -16.19 -4.30
CA VAL A 104 2.94 -15.59 -3.64
C VAL A 104 2.63 -14.22 -4.23
N LYS A 105 3.63 -13.38 -4.43
CA LYS A 105 3.46 -12.06 -5.01
C LYS A 105 2.83 -12.12 -6.40
N GLU A 106 3.32 -13.01 -7.25
CA GLU A 106 2.78 -13.21 -8.60
C GLU A 106 1.33 -13.70 -8.57
N ALA A 107 1.00 -14.62 -7.66
CA ALA A 107 -0.36 -15.11 -7.48
C ALA A 107 -1.30 -13.99 -7.06
N MET A 108 -0.89 -13.15 -6.12
CA MET A 108 -1.69 -12.02 -5.64
C MET A 108 -1.86 -10.93 -6.69
N GLN A 109 -0.84 -10.65 -7.48
CA GLN A 109 -0.95 -9.72 -8.59
C GLN A 109 -1.96 -10.19 -9.63
N ARG A 110 -2.03 -11.48 -9.92
CA ARG A 110 -3.05 -12.06 -10.80
C ARG A 110 -4.45 -11.95 -10.21
N ILE A 111 -4.60 -12.16 -8.91
CA ILE A 111 -5.88 -12.02 -8.21
C ILE A 111 -6.38 -10.58 -8.35
N VAL A 112 -5.54 -9.61 -8.07
CA VAL A 112 -5.89 -8.18 -8.18
C VAL A 112 -6.22 -7.80 -9.62
N ALA A 113 -5.45 -8.28 -10.59
CA ALA A 113 -5.70 -8.01 -11.99
C ALA A 113 -7.04 -8.55 -12.48
N GLY A 114 -7.59 -9.56 -11.81
CA GLY A 114 -8.91 -10.12 -12.11
C GLY A 114 -10.10 -9.32 -11.56
N LEU A 115 -9.85 -8.28 -10.75
CA LEU A 115 -10.93 -7.43 -10.24
C LEU A 115 -11.52 -6.56 -11.34
N PRO A 116 -12.82 -6.17 -11.22
CA PRO A 116 -13.44 -5.25 -12.19
C PRO A 116 -12.69 -3.92 -12.24
N GLY A 117 -12.50 -3.41 -13.44
CA GLY A 117 -11.73 -2.22 -13.69
C GLY A 117 -10.27 -2.56 -13.99
N ASN A 118 -9.44 -1.55 -14.15
CA ASN A 118 -8.02 -1.74 -14.42
C ASN A 118 -7.24 -1.64 -13.10
N CYS A 119 -7.18 -2.75 -12.38
CA CYS A 119 -6.53 -2.82 -11.07
C CYS A 119 -5.13 -3.40 -11.18
N ILE A 120 -4.19 -2.76 -10.46
CA ILE A 120 -2.80 -3.21 -10.36
C ILE A 120 -2.48 -3.45 -8.89
N GLY A 121 -1.95 -4.63 -8.57
CA GLY A 121 -1.53 -4.97 -7.21
C GLY A 121 -0.15 -4.42 -6.89
N VAL A 122 -0.04 -3.66 -5.81
CA VAL A 122 1.22 -3.22 -5.21
C VAL A 122 1.31 -3.91 -3.86
N ILE A 123 2.07 -5.00 -3.80
CA ILE A 123 1.99 -5.94 -2.69
C ILE A 123 3.38 -6.14 -2.07
N ASP A 124 3.47 -5.90 -0.77
CA ASP A 124 4.65 -6.24 0.02
C ASP A 124 4.43 -7.61 0.67
N ILE A 125 5.41 -8.48 0.50
CA ILE A 125 5.36 -9.82 1.07
C ILE A 125 6.27 -9.87 2.30
N ASP A 126 5.68 -10.17 3.44
CA ASP A 126 6.39 -10.39 4.68
C ASP A 126 6.35 -11.88 5.03
N MET A 127 7.46 -12.41 5.48
CA MET A 127 7.53 -13.78 5.97
C MET A 127 7.51 -13.78 7.49
N GLU A 128 6.58 -14.53 8.06
CA GLU A 128 6.56 -14.77 9.49
C GLU A 128 7.63 -15.82 9.82
N TYR A 129 8.60 -15.43 10.64
CA TYR A 129 9.60 -16.37 11.12
C TYR A 129 9.11 -17.04 12.39
N ALA A 130 9.35 -18.34 12.52
CA ALA A 130 9.05 -19.04 13.76
C ALA A 130 9.83 -18.40 14.91
N GLU A 131 9.13 -18.05 16.00
CA GLU A 131 9.80 -17.53 17.19
C GLU A 131 10.77 -18.56 17.74
N TRP A 132 12.01 -18.12 17.95
CA TRP A 132 13.03 -18.95 18.53
C TRP A 132 12.86 -18.94 20.05
N ASN A 133 12.23 -19.96 20.57
CA ASN A 133 12.18 -20.21 22.02
C ASN A 133 13.42 -21.02 22.40
N GLY A 134 14.50 -20.31 22.50
CA GLY A 134 15.75 -20.93 22.93
C GLY A 134 15.90 -21.04 24.44
#